data_4e45e87184457efc757cf87bb86be395
#
_entry.id   4e45e87184457efc757cf87bb86be395
#
_cell.length_a   1.000
_cell.length_b   1.000
_cell.length_c   1.000
_cell.angle_alpha   90.00
_cell.angle_beta   90.00
_cell.angle_gamma   90.00
#
_symmetry.space_group_name_H-M   'P 1'
#
loop_
_entity.id
_entity.type
_entity.pdbx_description
1 polymer ?
#
loop_
_entity_poly.entity_id
_entity_poly.type
_entity_poly.pdbx_seq_one_letter_code
_entity_poly.pdbx_strand_id
1 'polypeptide(L)'
;MTTVVLVRHGLTHLTGPVLAGWTPGLHLDDRGRKQAEALAQRLQPIAFNAIVSSPLDRCLDTAGAVLEGQRVVGRSLELEVEQRLGECRYGDWTGRPIKELLKEPLWKVVQSHPSAVVFPGPEGEALAHTQARAVAAVRDWNARLGPEATWLACSHGDVIKAVVADAMGLHLDQFQRIVIDPCSVTVIRYTELRPFVVRVNDTGGGVADLIPPKRTARRRKISSDATVGGGAGAGAV
;
A
#
# COMPACT_ATOMS: atom_id res chain seq x y z
N MET A 1 10.20 -1.60 -21.79
CA MET A 1 9.51 -0.79 -20.73
C MET A 1 8.71 -1.75 -19.89
N THR A 2 8.88 -1.76 -18.56
CA THR A 2 8.16 -2.68 -17.66
C THR A 2 7.12 -1.90 -16.86
N THR A 3 5.94 -2.47 -16.67
CA THR A 3 4.84 -1.84 -15.92
C THR A 3 4.58 -2.61 -14.64
N VAL A 4 4.67 -1.95 -13.48
CA VAL A 4 4.20 -2.48 -12.21
C VAL A 4 2.83 -1.88 -11.87
N VAL A 5 1.91 -2.76 -11.47
CA VAL A 5 0.59 -2.43 -10.94
C VAL A 5 0.65 -2.70 -9.45
N LEU A 6 0.86 -1.66 -8.65
CA LEU A 6 0.87 -1.73 -7.20
C LEU A 6 -0.57 -1.70 -6.67
N VAL A 7 -0.89 -2.63 -5.79
CA VAL A 7 -2.20 -2.77 -5.16
C VAL A 7 -2.04 -2.79 -3.66
N ARG A 8 -2.76 -1.93 -2.95
CA ARG A 8 -2.86 -2.05 -1.49
C ARG A 8 -3.86 -3.15 -1.12
N HIS A 9 -3.54 -3.96 -0.10
CA HIS A 9 -4.48 -4.94 0.43
C HIS A 9 -5.86 -4.34 0.78
N GLY A 10 -6.90 -5.15 0.76
CA GLY A 10 -8.26 -4.76 1.16
C GLY A 10 -8.41 -4.50 2.65
N LEU A 11 -9.60 -4.07 3.06
CA LEU A 11 -9.91 -3.79 4.46
C LEU A 11 -9.78 -5.02 5.36
N THR A 12 -9.30 -4.77 6.58
CA THR A 12 -9.30 -5.71 7.70
C THR A 12 -10.03 -5.06 8.89
N HIS A 13 -10.41 -5.84 9.89
CA HIS A 13 -11.04 -5.30 11.10
C HIS A 13 -10.15 -4.33 11.89
N LEU A 14 -8.83 -4.33 11.66
CA LEU A 14 -7.87 -3.40 12.27
C LEU A 14 -7.61 -2.16 11.44
N THR A 15 -8.01 -2.15 10.15
CA THR A 15 -7.69 -1.03 9.25
C THR A 15 -8.37 0.26 9.71
N GLY A 16 -7.57 1.29 9.97
CA GLY A 16 -8.01 2.60 10.43
C GLY A 16 -7.75 2.85 11.93
N PRO A 17 -8.33 2.10 12.87
CA PRO A 17 -8.15 2.39 14.30
C PRO A 17 -6.82 1.92 14.89
N VAL A 18 -6.15 0.94 14.26
CA VAL A 18 -4.96 0.28 14.78
C VAL A 18 -3.84 0.30 13.75
N LEU A 19 -2.60 0.49 14.20
CA LEU A 19 -1.41 0.33 13.38
C LEU A 19 -1.07 -1.16 13.28
N ALA A 20 -1.65 -1.84 12.30
CA ALA A 20 -1.61 -3.31 12.21
C ALA A 20 -0.19 -3.88 12.04
N GLY A 21 0.67 -3.23 11.25
CA GLY A 21 2.04 -3.68 11.03
C GLY A 21 2.14 -5.15 10.58
N TRP A 22 2.99 -5.92 11.25
CA TRP A 22 3.22 -7.35 11.00
C TRP A 22 2.37 -8.27 11.89
N THR A 23 1.18 -7.83 12.33
CA THR A 23 0.25 -8.70 13.07
C THR A 23 -0.03 -9.98 12.28
N PRO A 24 0.27 -11.18 12.82
CA PRO A 24 0.04 -12.44 12.13
C PRO A 24 -1.46 -12.80 12.12
N GLY A 25 -1.89 -13.60 11.14
CA GLY A 25 -3.27 -14.08 11.03
C GLY A 25 -4.30 -12.97 10.76
N LEU A 26 -3.85 -11.80 10.27
CA LEU A 26 -4.73 -10.69 9.96
C LEU A 26 -5.22 -10.79 8.51
N HIS A 27 -6.37 -11.41 8.33
CA HIS A 27 -7.07 -11.58 7.05
C HIS A 27 -7.98 -10.41 6.70
N LEU A 28 -8.46 -10.39 5.46
CA LEU A 28 -9.50 -9.46 5.02
C LEU A 28 -10.81 -9.69 5.79
N ASP A 29 -11.48 -8.60 6.18
CA ASP A 29 -12.86 -8.67 6.65
C ASP A 29 -13.84 -8.79 5.47
N ASP A 30 -15.15 -8.87 5.72
CA ASP A 30 -16.17 -9.02 4.67
C ASP A 30 -16.17 -7.87 3.67
N ARG A 31 -15.85 -6.66 4.14
CA ARG A 31 -15.72 -5.47 3.27
C ARG A 31 -14.48 -5.59 2.39
N GLY A 32 -13.35 -6.00 2.99
CA GLY A 32 -12.09 -6.21 2.27
C GLY A 32 -12.20 -7.31 1.23
N ARG A 33 -12.91 -8.42 1.50
CA ARG A 33 -13.17 -9.46 0.52
C ARG A 33 -13.95 -8.93 -0.68
N LYS A 34 -15.04 -8.18 -0.45
CA LYS A 34 -15.81 -7.53 -1.52
C LYS A 34 -14.98 -6.53 -2.34
N GLN A 35 -14.09 -5.78 -1.67
CA GLN A 35 -13.17 -4.89 -2.37
C GLN A 35 -12.19 -5.68 -3.26
N ALA A 36 -11.63 -6.78 -2.76
CA ALA A 36 -10.70 -7.62 -3.51
C ALA A 36 -11.37 -8.32 -4.70
N GLU A 37 -12.63 -8.76 -4.58
CA GLU A 37 -13.43 -9.32 -5.66
C GLU A 37 -13.70 -8.27 -6.75
N ALA A 38 -14.12 -7.06 -6.38
CA ALA A 38 -14.35 -5.96 -7.33
C ALA A 38 -13.06 -5.55 -8.03
N LEU A 39 -11.94 -5.51 -7.30
CA LEU A 39 -10.61 -5.27 -7.87
C LEU A 39 -10.23 -6.37 -8.87
N ALA A 40 -10.45 -7.63 -8.54
CA ALA A 40 -10.16 -8.78 -9.40
C ALA A 40 -10.90 -8.67 -10.74
N GLN A 41 -12.20 -8.37 -10.70
CA GLN A 41 -13.02 -8.16 -11.90
C GLN A 41 -12.49 -7.01 -12.75
N ARG A 42 -12.10 -5.91 -12.12
CA ARG A 42 -11.57 -4.72 -12.78
C ARG A 42 -10.23 -4.97 -13.46
N LEU A 43 -9.41 -5.85 -12.90
CA LEU A 43 -8.09 -6.20 -13.43
C LEU A 43 -8.09 -7.38 -14.40
N GLN A 44 -9.20 -8.06 -14.61
CA GLN A 44 -9.33 -9.18 -15.56
C GLN A 44 -8.81 -8.87 -16.98
N PRO A 45 -9.06 -7.68 -17.57
CA PRO A 45 -8.57 -7.41 -18.94
C PRO A 45 -7.05 -7.38 -19.06
N ILE A 46 -6.33 -7.18 -17.94
CA ILE A 46 -4.87 -7.07 -17.96
C ILE A 46 -4.24 -8.47 -17.96
N ALA A 47 -3.42 -8.76 -18.97
CA ALA A 47 -2.59 -9.96 -18.98
C ALA A 47 -1.33 -9.74 -18.16
N PHE A 48 -1.33 -10.19 -16.91
CA PHE A 48 -0.14 -10.12 -16.06
C PHE A 48 0.89 -11.18 -16.42
N ASN A 49 2.17 -10.82 -16.33
CA ASN A 49 3.30 -11.74 -16.44
C ASN A 49 3.67 -12.36 -15.09
N ALA A 50 3.33 -11.70 -13.98
CA ALA A 50 3.49 -12.21 -12.62
C ALA A 50 2.49 -11.53 -11.68
N ILE A 51 2.10 -12.25 -10.62
CA ILE A 51 1.37 -11.73 -9.46
C ILE A 51 2.23 -11.99 -8.24
N VAL A 52 2.69 -10.92 -7.60
CA VAL A 52 3.63 -10.94 -6.48
C VAL A 52 2.97 -10.30 -5.27
N SER A 53 3.15 -10.89 -4.10
CA SER A 53 2.53 -10.40 -2.86
C SER A 53 3.54 -10.24 -1.73
N SER A 54 3.29 -9.23 -0.88
CA SER A 54 3.77 -9.23 0.50
C SER A 54 3.42 -10.56 1.19
N PRO A 55 4.24 -11.04 2.14
CA PRO A 55 3.98 -12.30 2.85
C PRO A 55 2.79 -12.23 3.83
N LEU A 56 2.21 -11.05 4.08
CA LEU A 56 1.18 -10.88 5.09
C LEU A 56 -0.21 -11.31 4.57
N ASP A 57 -0.97 -12.04 5.40
CA ASP A 57 -2.20 -12.72 5.02
C ASP A 57 -3.19 -11.84 4.25
N ARG A 58 -3.42 -10.60 4.70
CA ARG A 58 -4.30 -9.64 4.02
C ARG A 58 -3.86 -9.30 2.59
N CYS A 59 -2.56 -9.35 2.30
CA CYS A 59 -2.04 -9.17 0.95
C CYS A 59 -2.19 -10.46 0.14
N LEU A 60 -1.93 -11.62 0.75
CA LEU A 60 -2.13 -12.92 0.12
C LEU A 60 -3.59 -13.12 -0.26
N ASP A 61 -4.53 -12.78 0.62
CA ASP A 61 -5.98 -12.82 0.34
C ASP A 61 -6.35 -11.92 -0.85
N THR A 62 -5.82 -10.68 -0.87
CA THR A 62 -6.11 -9.72 -1.94
C THR A 62 -5.53 -10.17 -3.27
N ALA A 63 -4.26 -10.58 -3.28
CA ALA A 63 -3.59 -11.07 -4.49
C ALA A 63 -4.20 -12.39 -4.98
N GLY A 64 -4.64 -13.26 -4.05
CA GLY A 64 -5.35 -14.50 -4.35
C GLY A 64 -6.67 -14.27 -5.09
N ALA A 65 -7.43 -13.25 -4.69
CA ALA A 65 -8.66 -12.86 -5.40
C ALA A 65 -8.35 -12.41 -6.85
N VAL A 66 -7.29 -11.62 -7.05
CA VAL A 66 -6.86 -11.21 -8.40
C VAL A 66 -6.39 -12.41 -9.22
N LEU A 67 -5.62 -13.31 -8.61
CA LEU A 67 -5.17 -14.55 -9.25
C LEU A 67 -6.35 -15.40 -9.73
N GLU A 68 -7.38 -15.56 -8.90
CA GLU A 68 -8.58 -16.29 -9.28
C GLU A 68 -9.32 -15.59 -10.43
N GLY A 69 -9.42 -14.26 -10.40
CA GLY A 69 -9.96 -13.49 -11.51
C GLY A 69 -9.21 -13.72 -12.85
N GLN A 70 -7.89 -13.92 -12.80
CA GLN A 70 -7.08 -14.28 -13.99
C GLN A 70 -7.36 -15.73 -14.46
N ARG A 71 -7.56 -16.67 -13.53
CA ARG A 71 -7.90 -18.06 -13.85
C ARG A 71 -9.24 -18.18 -14.54
N VAL A 72 -10.25 -17.41 -14.10
CA VAL A 72 -11.58 -17.38 -14.73
C VAL A 72 -11.52 -17.02 -16.22
N VAL A 73 -10.55 -16.21 -16.63
CA VAL A 73 -10.33 -15.84 -18.04
C VAL A 73 -9.25 -16.68 -18.72
N GLY A 74 -8.95 -17.86 -18.17
CA GLY A 74 -8.09 -18.87 -18.80
C GLY A 74 -6.59 -18.62 -18.66
N ARG A 75 -6.13 -17.74 -17.76
CA ARG A 75 -4.71 -17.49 -17.54
C ARG A 75 -4.19 -18.31 -16.36
N SER A 76 -3.11 -19.06 -16.60
CA SER A 76 -2.44 -19.87 -15.58
C SER A 76 -1.25 -19.10 -15.02
N LEU A 77 -1.41 -18.57 -13.82
CA LEU A 77 -0.37 -17.87 -13.06
C LEU A 77 -0.26 -18.48 -11.67
N GLU A 78 0.89 -18.31 -11.04
CA GLU A 78 1.10 -18.62 -9.65
C GLU A 78 1.29 -17.33 -8.83
N LEU A 79 0.98 -17.40 -7.54
CA LEU A 79 1.21 -16.30 -6.61
C LEU A 79 2.65 -16.43 -6.06
N GLU A 80 3.48 -15.44 -6.35
CA GLU A 80 4.83 -15.38 -5.81
C GLU A 80 4.86 -14.47 -4.56
N VAL A 81 5.67 -14.84 -3.57
CA VAL A 81 5.81 -14.09 -2.31
C VAL A 81 7.15 -13.36 -2.28
N GLU A 82 7.09 -12.04 -2.04
CA GLU A 82 8.27 -11.18 -1.93
C GLU A 82 8.29 -10.51 -0.54
N GLN A 83 9.24 -10.93 0.29
CA GLN A 83 9.38 -10.45 1.68
C GLN A 83 9.61 -8.94 1.77
N ARG A 84 10.32 -8.37 0.80
CA ARG A 84 10.65 -6.94 0.75
C ARG A 84 9.46 -6.04 0.43
N LEU A 85 8.31 -6.63 -0.01
CA LEU A 85 7.03 -5.92 -0.17
C LEU A 85 6.18 -5.91 1.12
N GLY A 86 6.66 -6.55 2.20
CA GLY A 86 6.01 -6.54 3.51
C GLY A 86 5.89 -5.14 4.09
N GLU A 87 4.91 -4.94 4.99
CA GLU A 87 4.68 -3.67 5.67
C GLU A 87 5.93 -3.18 6.42
N CYS A 88 6.03 -1.88 6.67
CA CYS A 88 7.04 -1.35 7.58
C CYS A 88 6.96 -2.07 8.93
N ARG A 89 8.11 -2.45 9.48
CA ARG A 89 8.18 -3.04 10.81
C ARG A 89 8.09 -1.93 11.84
N TYR A 90 6.89 -1.70 12.34
CA TYR A 90 6.62 -0.65 13.32
C TYR A 90 7.12 -0.98 14.74
N GLY A 91 7.74 -2.14 14.94
CA GLY A 91 8.27 -2.59 16.23
C GLY A 91 7.21 -2.55 17.32
N ASP A 92 7.51 -1.88 18.45
CA ASP A 92 6.61 -1.76 19.60
C ASP A 92 5.30 -1.00 19.32
N TRP A 93 5.18 -0.38 18.15
CA TRP A 93 3.93 0.28 17.72
C TRP A 93 2.97 -0.68 17.02
N THR A 94 3.42 -1.87 16.62
CA THR A 94 2.58 -2.89 15.97
C THR A 94 1.43 -3.29 16.89
N GLY A 95 0.20 -3.26 16.35
CA GLY A 95 -1.01 -3.62 17.09
C GLY A 95 -1.54 -2.56 18.05
N ARG A 96 -0.89 -1.40 18.15
CA ARG A 96 -1.36 -0.31 19.05
C ARG A 96 -2.41 0.58 18.37
N PRO A 97 -3.39 1.06 19.14
CA PRO A 97 -4.37 2.03 18.66
C PRO A 97 -3.70 3.34 18.20
N ILE A 98 -4.08 3.81 17.01
CA ILE A 98 -3.57 5.09 16.46
C ILE A 98 -3.77 6.25 17.43
N LYS A 99 -4.92 6.30 18.15
CA LYS A 99 -5.23 7.34 19.14
C LYS A 99 -4.21 7.44 20.30
N GLU A 100 -3.52 6.33 20.58
CA GLU A 100 -2.46 6.29 21.61
C GLU A 100 -1.13 6.75 21.01
N LEU A 101 -0.82 6.29 19.79
CA LEU A 101 0.39 6.66 19.08
C LEU A 101 0.48 8.15 18.76
N LEU A 102 -0.66 8.86 18.62
CA LEU A 102 -0.71 10.33 18.49
C LEU A 102 -0.03 11.07 19.64
N LYS A 103 0.13 10.43 20.79
CA LYS A 103 0.75 11.02 22.00
C LYS A 103 2.26 10.77 22.06
N GLU A 104 2.78 9.85 21.25
CA GLU A 104 4.19 9.51 21.23
C GLU A 104 5.03 10.65 20.63
N PRO A 105 6.18 11.00 21.21
CA PRO A 105 7.05 12.03 20.65
C PRO A 105 7.47 11.74 19.20
N LEU A 106 7.72 10.47 18.89
CA LEU A 106 8.10 10.01 17.55
C LEU A 106 7.00 10.27 16.52
N TRP A 107 5.72 10.36 16.90
CA TRP A 107 4.62 10.64 15.98
C TRP A 107 4.83 11.93 15.19
N LYS A 108 5.37 12.97 15.83
CA LYS A 108 5.68 14.25 15.16
C LYS A 108 6.74 14.05 14.07
N VAL A 109 7.74 13.20 14.34
CA VAL A 109 8.79 12.89 13.36
C VAL A 109 8.21 12.11 12.19
N VAL A 110 7.35 11.11 12.46
CA VAL A 110 6.63 10.35 11.42
C VAL A 110 5.80 11.27 10.51
N GLN A 111 5.23 12.33 11.05
CA GLN A 111 4.42 13.27 10.27
C GLN A 111 5.26 14.28 9.46
N SER A 112 6.39 14.74 9.98
CA SER A 112 7.15 15.86 9.39
C SER A 112 8.47 15.45 8.75
N HIS A 113 9.14 14.42 9.27
CA HIS A 113 10.46 13.96 8.82
C HIS A 113 10.52 12.42 8.76
N PRO A 114 9.70 11.77 7.94
CA PRO A 114 9.67 10.30 7.81
C PRO A 114 11.03 9.66 7.55
N SER A 115 11.94 10.35 6.85
CA SER A 115 13.28 9.84 6.57
C SER A 115 14.15 9.65 7.83
N ALA A 116 13.84 10.37 8.91
CA ALA A 116 14.55 10.26 10.20
C ALA A 116 13.91 9.25 11.16
N VAL A 117 12.81 8.62 10.76
CA VAL A 117 12.09 7.68 11.63
C VAL A 117 12.80 6.35 11.71
N VAL A 118 13.03 5.91 12.96
CA VAL A 118 13.34 4.51 13.31
C VAL A 118 12.29 4.11 14.34
N PHE A 119 11.49 3.10 14.01
CA PHE A 119 10.44 2.62 14.91
C PHE A 119 11.04 1.91 16.12
N PRO A 120 10.43 2.04 17.32
CA PRO A 120 11.00 1.52 18.55
C PRO A 120 10.91 0.00 18.65
N GLY A 121 11.80 -0.57 19.49
CA GLY A 121 11.85 -2.00 19.77
C GLY A 121 12.79 -2.78 18.83
N PRO A 122 13.11 -4.04 19.18
CA PRO A 122 14.09 -4.85 18.45
C PRO A 122 13.66 -5.18 17.02
N GLU A 123 12.36 -5.21 16.76
CA GLU A 123 11.77 -5.45 15.43
C GLU A 123 11.46 -4.14 14.68
N GLY A 124 11.84 -2.97 15.23
CA GLY A 124 11.59 -1.68 14.62
C GLY A 124 12.49 -1.43 13.41
N GLU A 125 11.88 -1.00 12.30
CA GLU A 125 12.58 -0.69 11.05
C GLU A 125 12.71 0.82 10.87
N ALA A 126 13.78 1.29 10.25
CA ALA A 126 13.84 2.65 9.74
C ALA A 126 12.94 2.78 8.49
N LEU A 127 12.13 3.82 8.41
CA LEU A 127 11.25 4.01 7.25
C LEU A 127 12.04 4.17 5.94
N ALA A 128 13.26 4.71 6.01
CA ALA A 128 14.19 4.74 4.89
C ALA A 128 14.62 3.33 4.42
N HIS A 129 14.75 2.37 5.34
CA HIS A 129 15.02 0.97 4.98
C HIS A 129 13.81 0.32 4.32
N THR A 130 12.59 0.61 4.80
CA THR A 130 11.35 0.17 4.14
C THR A 130 11.32 0.65 2.68
N GLN A 131 11.63 1.93 2.42
CA GLN A 131 11.72 2.45 1.06
C GLN A 131 12.79 1.72 0.25
N ALA A 132 14.00 1.61 0.78
CA ALA A 132 15.12 1.01 0.06
C ALA A 132 14.83 -0.44 -0.36
N ARG A 133 14.30 -1.29 0.55
CA ARG A 133 13.99 -2.69 0.24
C ARG A 133 12.83 -2.83 -0.75
N ALA A 134 11.79 -2.00 -0.62
CA ALA A 134 10.63 -2.07 -1.51
C ALA A 134 10.99 -1.61 -2.93
N VAL A 135 11.75 -0.53 -3.07
CA VAL A 135 12.25 -0.03 -4.36
C VAL A 135 13.19 -1.07 -5.00
N ALA A 136 14.10 -1.66 -4.22
CA ALA A 136 14.97 -2.74 -4.71
C ALA A 136 14.14 -3.94 -5.22
N ALA A 137 13.12 -4.39 -4.46
CA ALA A 137 12.23 -5.46 -4.89
C ALA A 137 11.58 -5.15 -6.25
N VAL A 138 11.01 -3.94 -6.41
CA VAL A 138 10.37 -3.54 -7.68
C VAL A 138 11.38 -3.54 -8.84
N ARG A 139 12.59 -3.03 -8.62
CA ARG A 139 13.64 -3.00 -9.65
C ARG A 139 14.10 -4.41 -10.04
N ASP A 140 14.29 -5.30 -9.07
CA ASP A 140 14.70 -6.69 -9.31
C ASP A 140 13.61 -7.45 -10.08
N TRP A 141 12.34 -7.28 -9.72
CA TRP A 141 11.22 -7.88 -10.45
C TRP A 141 11.12 -7.36 -11.88
N ASN A 142 11.31 -6.05 -12.08
CA ASN A 142 11.36 -5.47 -13.42
C ASN A 142 12.51 -6.07 -14.26
N ALA A 143 13.69 -6.24 -13.67
CA ALA A 143 14.84 -6.84 -14.35
C ALA A 143 14.60 -8.32 -14.67
N ARG A 144 14.02 -9.09 -13.73
CA ARG A 144 13.69 -10.52 -13.90
C ARG A 144 12.68 -10.76 -15.01
N LEU A 145 11.62 -9.94 -15.07
CA LEU A 145 10.53 -10.10 -16.04
C LEU A 145 10.88 -9.51 -17.42
N GLY A 146 11.83 -8.60 -17.46
CA GLY A 146 12.30 -7.97 -18.70
C GLY A 146 11.35 -6.90 -19.27
N PRO A 147 11.73 -6.35 -20.43
CA PRO A 147 10.95 -5.32 -21.09
C PRO A 147 9.60 -5.87 -21.59
N GLU A 148 8.60 -4.99 -21.68
CA GLU A 148 7.22 -5.27 -22.12
C GLU A 148 6.36 -6.00 -21.08
N ALA A 149 6.94 -6.43 -19.95
CA ALA A 149 6.19 -7.11 -18.91
C ALA A 149 5.24 -6.14 -18.18
N THR A 150 4.06 -6.65 -17.82
CA THR A 150 3.12 -6.03 -16.88
C THR A 150 2.90 -7.01 -15.73
N TRP A 151 3.17 -6.56 -14.50
CA TRP A 151 3.04 -7.43 -13.33
C TRP A 151 2.36 -6.71 -12.17
N LEU A 152 1.79 -7.48 -11.25
CA LEU A 152 1.09 -6.98 -10.08
C LEU A 152 1.94 -7.17 -8.83
N ALA A 153 2.01 -6.13 -7.99
CA ALA A 153 2.60 -6.18 -6.65
C ALA A 153 1.54 -5.80 -5.60
N CYS A 154 1.09 -6.77 -4.80
CA CYS A 154 0.20 -6.51 -3.68
C CYS A 154 1.01 -6.20 -2.42
N SER A 155 0.75 -5.03 -1.81
CA SER A 155 1.52 -4.53 -0.68
C SER A 155 0.67 -3.63 0.24
N HIS A 156 1.28 -2.71 0.95
CA HIS A 156 0.73 -1.91 2.04
C HIS A 156 0.79 -0.41 1.74
N GLY A 157 0.03 0.37 2.49
CA GLY A 157 -0.09 1.80 2.27
C GLY A 157 1.26 2.53 2.29
N ASP A 158 2.02 2.39 3.37
CA ASP A 158 3.28 3.13 3.51
C ASP A 158 4.37 2.63 2.56
N VAL A 159 4.38 1.32 2.25
CA VAL A 159 5.31 0.74 1.27
C VAL A 159 5.05 1.29 -0.13
N ILE A 160 3.78 1.33 -0.56
CA ILE A 160 3.43 1.86 -1.89
C ILE A 160 3.72 3.36 -1.96
N LYS A 161 3.39 4.14 -0.90
CA LYS A 161 3.77 5.57 -0.84
C LYS A 161 5.27 5.77 -1.01
N ALA A 162 6.08 4.93 -0.35
CA ALA A 162 7.53 5.02 -0.42
C ALA A 162 8.07 4.70 -1.83
N VAL A 163 7.51 3.70 -2.52
CA VAL A 163 7.84 3.38 -3.92
C VAL A 163 7.42 4.50 -4.87
N VAL A 164 6.22 5.09 -4.67
CA VAL A 164 5.73 6.22 -5.47
C VAL A 164 6.62 7.44 -5.26
N ALA A 165 7.03 7.74 -4.02
CA ALA A 165 7.92 8.85 -3.73
C ALA A 165 9.27 8.71 -4.47
N ASP A 166 9.88 7.50 -4.45
CA ASP A 166 11.10 7.21 -5.24
C ASP A 166 10.87 7.43 -6.74
N ALA A 167 9.78 6.88 -7.28
CA ALA A 167 9.47 6.99 -8.70
C ALA A 167 9.20 8.43 -9.17
N MET A 168 8.71 9.29 -8.27
CA MET A 168 8.48 10.72 -8.53
C MET A 168 9.71 11.59 -8.23
N GLY A 169 10.81 11.02 -7.71
CA GLY A 169 12.00 11.78 -7.27
C GLY A 169 11.73 12.66 -6.05
N LEU A 170 10.72 12.32 -5.24
CA LEU A 170 10.40 13.04 -4.02
C LEU A 170 11.29 12.58 -2.87
N HIS A 171 11.74 13.52 -2.04
CA HIS A 171 12.33 13.16 -0.77
C HIS A 171 11.33 12.39 0.08
N LEU A 172 11.79 11.38 0.85
CA LEU A 172 10.92 10.52 1.66
C LEU A 172 10.04 11.32 2.64
N ASP A 173 10.48 12.49 3.09
CA ASP A 173 9.68 13.38 3.94
C ASP A 173 8.40 13.90 3.28
N GLN A 174 8.25 13.72 1.97
CA GLN A 174 7.07 14.13 1.23
C GLN A 174 6.05 12.98 1.03
N PHE A 175 6.40 11.75 1.41
CA PHE A 175 5.58 10.57 1.09
C PHE A 175 4.20 10.59 1.75
N GLN A 176 4.04 11.30 2.89
CA GLN A 176 2.74 11.47 3.55
C GLN A 176 1.71 12.26 2.71
N ARG A 177 2.16 12.97 1.67
CA ARG A 177 1.29 13.68 0.72
C ARG A 177 0.60 12.73 -0.27
N ILE A 178 1.02 11.47 -0.31
CA ILE A 178 0.48 10.44 -1.21
C ILE A 178 -0.59 9.66 -0.45
N VAL A 179 -1.77 9.54 -1.04
CA VAL A 179 -2.87 8.72 -0.50
C VAL A 179 -2.92 7.40 -1.23
N ILE A 180 -3.04 6.31 -0.49
CA ILE A 180 -3.16 4.94 -1.03
C ILE A 180 -4.26 4.23 -0.25
N ASP A 181 -5.43 4.10 -0.83
CA ASP A 181 -6.61 3.49 -0.23
C ASP A 181 -6.62 1.96 -0.38
N PRO A 182 -7.34 1.21 0.47
CA PRO A 182 -7.49 -0.24 0.33
C PRO A 182 -8.03 -0.64 -1.05
N CYS A 183 -7.42 -1.67 -1.67
CA CYS A 183 -7.70 -2.12 -3.04
C CYS A 183 -7.56 -1.05 -4.12
N SER A 184 -6.89 0.07 -3.84
CA SER A 184 -6.52 1.04 -4.88
C SER A 184 -5.42 0.51 -5.78
N VAL A 185 -5.41 1.00 -7.01
CA VAL A 185 -4.42 0.68 -8.05
C VAL A 185 -3.51 1.88 -8.28
N THR A 186 -2.21 1.64 -8.20
CA THR A 186 -1.17 2.60 -8.56
C THR A 186 -0.31 2.00 -9.66
N VAL A 187 -0.06 2.72 -10.74
CA VAL A 187 0.65 2.20 -11.92
C VAL A 187 1.90 3.01 -12.18
N ILE A 188 3.04 2.33 -12.23
CA ILE A 188 4.34 2.94 -12.58
C ILE A 188 4.93 2.18 -13.77
N ARG A 189 5.35 2.93 -14.79
CA ARG A 189 6.09 2.41 -15.95
C ARG A 189 7.56 2.75 -15.82
N TYR A 190 8.39 1.73 -15.87
CA TYR A 190 9.85 1.87 -15.83
C TYR A 190 10.42 1.78 -17.24
N THR A 191 11.09 2.84 -17.67
CA THR A 191 11.86 2.87 -18.92
C THR A 191 13.35 2.78 -18.60
N GLU A 192 14.20 2.71 -19.61
CA GLU A 192 15.65 2.75 -19.43
C GLU A 192 16.14 4.08 -18.81
N LEU A 193 15.39 5.16 -19.04
CA LEU A 193 15.80 6.49 -18.58
C LEU A 193 15.22 6.85 -17.21
N ARG A 194 13.94 6.52 -16.97
CA ARG A 194 13.24 6.93 -15.73
C ARG A 194 11.90 6.24 -15.54
N PRO A 195 11.37 6.18 -14.31
CA PRO A 195 9.99 5.76 -14.07
C PRO A 195 9.00 6.88 -14.46
N PHE A 196 7.78 6.47 -14.83
CA PHE A 196 6.63 7.34 -15.04
C PHE A 196 5.48 6.87 -14.16
N VAL A 197 5.03 7.69 -13.24
CA VAL A 197 3.84 7.42 -12.42
C VAL A 197 2.61 7.76 -13.28
N VAL A 198 1.88 6.72 -13.68
CA VAL A 198 0.75 6.83 -14.63
C VAL A 198 -0.57 7.02 -13.92
N ARG A 199 -0.72 6.35 -12.77
CA ARG A 199 -1.90 6.43 -11.89
C ARG A 199 -1.47 6.32 -10.44
N VAL A 200 -2.14 7.03 -9.56
CA VAL A 200 -2.00 6.91 -8.11
C VAL A 200 -3.38 6.80 -7.49
N ASN A 201 -3.54 5.85 -6.57
CA ASN A 201 -4.75 5.70 -5.77
C ASN A 201 -6.06 5.57 -6.57
N ASP A 202 -6.03 4.85 -7.70
CA ASP A 202 -7.22 4.63 -8.52
C ASP A 202 -8.10 3.56 -7.86
N THR A 203 -9.21 3.97 -7.27
CA THR A 203 -10.20 3.09 -6.63
C THR A 203 -11.32 2.64 -7.59
N GLY A 204 -11.31 3.12 -8.83
CA GLY A 204 -12.18 2.70 -9.93
C GLY A 204 -13.65 3.03 -9.69
N GLY A 205 -14.10 4.20 -9.97
CA GLY A 205 -15.52 4.41 -9.85
C GLY A 205 -15.96 5.84 -9.66
N GLY A 206 -16.98 6.02 -8.83
CA GLY A 206 -17.63 7.31 -8.60
C GLY A 206 -16.70 8.32 -7.91
N VAL A 207 -17.13 9.58 -7.93
CA VAL A 207 -16.41 10.71 -7.33
C VAL A 207 -17.03 11.15 -5.99
N ALA A 208 -17.82 10.29 -5.36
CA ALA A 208 -18.53 10.62 -4.12
C ALA A 208 -17.57 10.92 -2.94
N ASP A 209 -16.39 10.31 -2.94
CA ASP A 209 -15.29 10.56 -2.00
C ASP A 209 -14.68 11.96 -2.15
N LEU A 210 -14.89 12.65 -3.29
CA LEU A 210 -14.45 14.02 -3.50
C LEU A 210 -15.43 15.05 -2.89
N ILE A 211 -16.60 14.63 -2.45
CA ILE A 211 -17.58 15.53 -1.80
C ILE A 211 -17.04 15.86 -0.39
N PRO A 212 -16.75 17.13 -0.10
CA PRO A 212 -16.24 17.49 1.21
C PRO A 212 -17.23 17.09 2.32
N PRO A 213 -16.75 16.52 3.44
CA PRO A 213 -17.64 16.22 4.56
C PRO A 213 -18.30 17.50 5.07
N LYS A 214 -19.57 17.41 5.45
CA LYS A 214 -20.31 18.56 6.05
C LYS A 214 -19.52 19.06 7.26
N ARG A 215 -19.11 20.33 7.23
CA ARG A 215 -18.34 20.96 8.31
C ARG A 215 -19.17 20.97 9.59
N THR A 216 -18.84 20.12 10.54
CA THR A 216 -19.31 20.29 11.94
C THR A 216 -18.44 21.36 12.60
N ALA A 217 -19.09 22.30 13.29
CA ALA A 217 -18.55 23.58 13.73
C ALA A 217 -17.43 23.53 14.82
N ARG A 218 -16.76 22.41 15.04
CA ARG A 218 -15.68 22.29 16.01
C ARG A 218 -14.32 22.22 15.31
N ARG A 219 -13.64 23.36 15.23
CA ARG A 219 -12.22 23.42 14.86
C ARG A 219 -11.41 22.65 15.91
N ARG A 220 -11.16 21.37 15.67
CA ARG A 220 -10.11 20.63 16.40
C ARG A 220 -8.75 21.14 15.93
N LYS A 221 -7.84 21.41 16.87
CA LYS A 221 -6.45 21.66 16.55
C LYS A 221 -5.91 20.39 15.87
N ILE A 222 -5.58 20.49 14.57
CA ILE A 222 -5.08 19.36 13.80
C ILE A 222 -3.65 19.11 14.25
N SER A 223 -3.42 17.99 14.92
CA SER A 223 -2.09 17.52 15.34
C SER A 223 -1.47 16.52 14.35
N SER A 224 -2.28 16.02 13.40
CA SER A 224 -1.89 15.06 12.37
C SER A 224 -2.85 15.21 11.20
N ASP A 225 -2.34 15.33 9.99
CA ASP A 225 -3.09 15.43 8.74
C ASP A 225 -2.78 14.26 7.79
N ALA A 226 -1.75 13.46 8.11
CA ALA A 226 -1.41 12.27 7.36
C ALA A 226 -1.74 11.00 8.15
N THR A 227 -2.23 9.98 7.45
CA THR A 227 -2.59 8.69 8.03
C THR A 227 -1.43 7.71 7.91
N VAL A 228 -0.78 7.41 9.04
CA VAL A 228 0.28 6.39 9.12
C VAL A 228 -0.34 5.02 8.92
N GLY A 229 0.34 4.15 8.16
CA GLY A 229 -0.19 2.84 7.78
C GLY A 229 -1.31 2.91 6.72
N GLY A 230 -1.60 4.10 6.18
CA GLY A 230 -2.48 4.31 5.03
C GLY A 230 -3.98 4.33 5.29
N GLY A 231 -4.45 4.32 6.54
CA GLY A 231 -5.88 4.48 6.89
C GLY A 231 -6.85 3.51 6.21
N ALA A 232 -8.14 3.72 6.43
CA ALA A 232 -9.23 2.87 5.93
C ALA A 232 -9.81 3.30 4.55
N GLY A 233 -9.38 4.44 4.03
CA GLY A 233 -9.92 5.00 2.77
C GLY A 233 -11.25 5.74 2.95
N ALA A 234 -11.65 6.49 1.92
CA ALA A 234 -12.95 7.13 1.86
C ALA A 234 -14.02 6.05 1.64
N GLY A 235 -14.96 5.90 2.57
CA GLY A 235 -16.05 4.92 2.49
C GLY A 235 -15.98 3.77 3.50
N ALA A 236 -15.04 3.80 4.42
CA ALA A 236 -14.94 2.86 5.54
C ALA A 236 -15.73 3.31 6.78
N VAL A 237 -16.75 4.17 6.63
CA VAL A 237 -17.65 4.62 7.71
C VAL A 237 -18.92 3.81 7.67
#